data_5dc8dfc0ba9589d6a4c23c0436c75709
#
_entry.id   5dc8dfc0ba9589d6a4c23c0436c75709
#
_cell.length_a   1.000
_cell.length_b   1.000
_cell.length_c   1.000
_cell.angle_alpha   90.00
_cell.angle_beta   90.00
_cell.angle_gamma   90.00
#
_symmetry.space_group_name_H-M   'P 1'
#
loop_
_entity.id
_entity.type
_entity.pdbx_description
1 polymer ?
#
loop_
_entity_poly.entity_id
_entity_poly.type
_entity_poly.pdbx_seq_one_letter_code
_entity_poly.pdbx_strand_id
1 'polypeptide(L)'
;MRRILVTGATGGLGRNAVRTLLAQGVEVRATGRNVAVGRELERMGAQFVALDLAQATPRQVDELVRGMDTVWHCAALSSPWGPERDFIAANVTATGQLLRAAASAHVARFVHISTPAIYFDYRNRYDVPETFRPDAFVNAYARSKAMAEKLVQDCVDRHRAMTCVILRPRAIFGPHDQVLIPRLARVLQQRGGKLPLPRGGAATIDVTYVDNVVHAMWLATVHKTIASGAAFNITNGEPARLCDILRSLFCEQLQQQFQIVSMPYRVLALAARAMQFASRFTRREPAFTPYSLGALSFDMTLDSAKARKVLGYRPIVSLQEGIALTAQWMRQEAAAHKVGKERNG
;
A
#
# COMPACT_ATOMS: atom_id res chain seq x y z
N MET A 1 -24.75 0.63 -14.57
CA MET A 1 -23.75 -0.21 -13.90
C MET A 1 -22.47 0.62 -13.77
N ARG A 2 -21.73 0.57 -12.66
CA ARG A 2 -20.50 1.37 -12.52
C ARG A 2 -19.34 0.64 -13.19
N ARG A 3 -18.50 1.38 -13.91
CA ARG A 3 -17.28 0.88 -14.54
C ARG A 3 -16.08 1.49 -13.80
N ILE A 4 -15.29 0.65 -13.16
CA ILE A 4 -14.16 1.09 -12.33
C ILE A 4 -12.85 0.59 -12.94
N LEU A 5 -11.93 1.52 -13.19
CA LEU A 5 -10.54 1.20 -13.50
C LEU A 5 -9.76 1.04 -12.20
N VAL A 6 -9.13 -0.12 -12.01
CA VAL A 6 -8.18 -0.36 -10.91
C VAL A 6 -6.78 -0.43 -11.48
N THR A 7 -5.92 0.53 -11.12
CA THR A 7 -4.49 0.47 -11.49
C THR A 7 -3.69 -0.20 -10.39
N GLY A 8 -2.54 -0.80 -10.73
CA GLY A 8 -1.79 -1.62 -9.78
C GLY A 8 -2.56 -2.88 -9.37
N ALA A 9 -3.46 -3.34 -10.21
CA ALA A 9 -4.36 -4.46 -9.96
C ALA A 9 -3.65 -5.79 -9.69
N THR A 10 -2.41 -5.93 -10.13
CA THR A 10 -1.58 -7.12 -9.89
C THR A 10 -0.78 -7.07 -8.57
N GLY A 11 -0.86 -5.96 -7.83
CA GLY A 11 -0.31 -5.81 -6.47
C GLY A 11 -1.30 -6.21 -5.38
N GLY A 12 -0.84 -6.27 -4.12
CA GLY A 12 -1.66 -6.74 -3.00
C GLY A 12 -2.99 -6.01 -2.85
N LEU A 13 -2.97 -4.69 -2.70
CA LEU A 13 -4.21 -3.90 -2.57
C LEU A 13 -5.09 -3.99 -3.82
N GLY A 14 -4.50 -3.80 -5.01
CA GLY A 14 -5.26 -3.80 -6.25
C GLY A 14 -5.94 -5.13 -6.55
N ARG A 15 -5.28 -6.27 -6.25
CA ARG A 15 -5.85 -7.61 -6.44
C ARG A 15 -7.08 -7.85 -5.53
N ASN A 16 -6.99 -7.45 -4.26
CA ASN A 16 -8.13 -7.51 -3.34
C ASN A 16 -9.25 -6.55 -3.76
N ALA A 17 -8.91 -5.35 -4.24
CA ALA A 17 -9.87 -4.38 -4.75
C ALA A 17 -10.66 -4.93 -5.94
N VAL A 18 -9.98 -5.54 -6.94
CA VAL A 18 -10.65 -6.17 -8.10
C VAL A 18 -11.57 -7.29 -7.64
N ARG A 19 -11.10 -8.19 -6.76
CA ARG A 19 -11.91 -9.29 -6.23
C ARG A 19 -13.20 -8.78 -5.57
N THR A 20 -13.08 -7.79 -4.69
CA THR A 20 -14.22 -7.23 -3.97
C THR A 20 -15.23 -6.56 -4.91
N LEU A 21 -14.75 -5.79 -5.89
CA LEU A 21 -15.61 -5.12 -6.86
C LEU A 21 -16.38 -6.11 -7.74
N LEU A 22 -15.71 -7.15 -8.24
CA LEU A 22 -16.36 -8.19 -9.05
C LEU A 22 -17.43 -8.95 -8.23
N ALA A 23 -17.15 -9.27 -6.96
CA ALA A 23 -18.12 -9.89 -6.07
C ALA A 23 -19.37 -9.02 -5.82
N GLN A 24 -19.25 -7.68 -5.98
CA GLN A 24 -20.36 -6.73 -5.90
C GLN A 24 -21.06 -6.47 -7.27
N GLY A 25 -20.69 -7.21 -8.31
CA GLY A 25 -21.28 -7.04 -9.65
C GLY A 25 -20.84 -5.76 -10.37
N VAL A 26 -19.69 -5.18 -9.99
CA VAL A 26 -19.13 -3.99 -10.65
C VAL A 26 -18.33 -4.42 -11.88
N GLU A 27 -18.44 -3.70 -12.99
CA GLU A 27 -17.57 -3.89 -14.15
C GLU A 27 -16.18 -3.33 -13.86
N VAL A 28 -15.16 -4.18 -13.93
CA VAL A 28 -13.79 -3.81 -13.59
C VAL A 28 -12.86 -3.92 -14.78
N ARG A 29 -12.21 -2.78 -15.10
CA ARG A 29 -10.98 -2.79 -15.89
C ARG A 29 -9.80 -2.77 -14.95
N ALA A 30 -8.89 -3.73 -15.08
CA ALA A 30 -7.73 -3.91 -14.26
C ALA A 30 -6.45 -3.69 -15.06
N THR A 31 -5.46 -2.97 -14.51
CA THR A 31 -4.16 -2.83 -15.18
C THR A 31 -3.00 -3.06 -14.22
N GLY A 32 -1.94 -3.65 -14.74
CA GLY A 32 -0.71 -3.95 -14.01
C GLY A 32 0.32 -4.62 -14.90
N ARG A 33 1.50 -4.88 -14.35
CA ARG A 33 2.66 -5.41 -15.09
C ARG A 33 2.71 -6.95 -15.14
N ASN A 34 2.17 -7.61 -14.13
CA ASN A 34 2.24 -9.06 -14.02
C ASN A 34 1.12 -9.73 -14.81
N VAL A 35 1.47 -10.24 -15.99
CA VAL A 35 0.50 -10.88 -16.91
C VAL A 35 -0.08 -12.16 -16.31
N ALA A 36 0.69 -12.93 -15.53
CA ALA A 36 0.18 -14.17 -14.93
C ALA A 36 -0.96 -13.87 -13.94
N VAL A 37 -0.75 -12.90 -13.05
CA VAL A 37 -1.81 -12.41 -12.15
C VAL A 37 -2.96 -11.77 -12.94
N GLY A 38 -2.64 -11.05 -14.03
CA GLY A 38 -3.66 -10.48 -14.93
C GLY A 38 -4.62 -11.53 -15.48
N ARG A 39 -4.10 -12.67 -15.95
CA ARG A 39 -4.92 -13.79 -16.43
C ARG A 39 -5.80 -14.41 -15.33
N GLU A 40 -5.36 -14.38 -14.07
CA GLU A 40 -6.19 -14.80 -12.96
C GLU A 40 -7.36 -13.83 -12.73
N LEU A 41 -7.10 -12.52 -12.84
CA LEU A 41 -8.15 -11.50 -12.74
C LEU A 41 -9.15 -11.59 -13.91
N GLU A 42 -8.69 -11.92 -15.11
CA GLU A 42 -9.56 -12.17 -16.27
C GLU A 42 -10.49 -13.37 -16.03
N ARG A 43 -9.96 -14.48 -15.50
CA ARG A 43 -10.77 -15.66 -15.13
C ARG A 43 -11.82 -15.35 -14.06
N MET A 44 -11.60 -14.31 -13.25
CA MET A 44 -12.57 -13.81 -12.27
C MET A 44 -13.62 -12.85 -12.89
N GLY A 45 -13.44 -12.42 -14.15
CA GLY A 45 -14.37 -11.54 -14.87
C GLY A 45 -13.90 -10.09 -15.05
N ALA A 46 -12.66 -9.74 -14.71
CA ALA A 46 -12.12 -8.41 -14.98
C ALA A 46 -11.64 -8.28 -16.44
N GLN A 47 -11.76 -7.09 -17.02
CA GLN A 47 -11.04 -6.76 -18.25
C GLN A 47 -9.60 -6.38 -17.88
N PHE A 48 -8.63 -7.24 -18.17
CA PHE A 48 -7.22 -6.93 -17.85
C PHE A 48 -6.50 -6.29 -19.04
N VAL A 49 -5.72 -5.23 -18.73
CA VAL A 49 -4.83 -4.55 -19.70
C VAL A 49 -3.42 -4.57 -19.12
N ALA A 50 -2.52 -5.33 -19.74
CA ALA A 50 -1.10 -5.36 -19.33
C ALA A 50 -0.44 -4.03 -19.72
N LEU A 51 -0.11 -3.19 -18.74
CA LEU A 51 0.52 -1.90 -18.95
C LEU A 51 1.39 -1.49 -17.77
N ASP A 52 2.61 -1.02 -18.08
CA ASP A 52 3.45 -0.30 -17.11
C ASP A 52 3.16 1.21 -17.24
N LEU A 53 2.43 1.77 -16.28
CA LEU A 53 2.07 3.19 -16.28
C LEU A 53 3.28 4.12 -16.24
N ALA A 54 4.42 3.67 -15.70
CA ALA A 54 5.65 4.47 -15.68
C ALA A 54 6.28 4.66 -17.07
N GLN A 55 5.94 3.78 -18.02
CA GLN A 55 6.45 3.79 -19.39
C GLN A 55 5.35 4.00 -20.44
N ALA A 56 4.10 4.12 -19.99
CA ALA A 56 2.94 4.23 -20.88
C ALA A 56 2.97 5.54 -21.66
N THR A 57 2.61 5.45 -22.94
CA THR A 57 2.37 6.65 -23.76
C THR A 57 1.04 7.31 -23.37
N PRO A 58 0.89 8.63 -23.58
CA PRO A 58 -0.37 9.31 -23.32
C PRO A 58 -1.58 8.63 -23.97
N ARG A 59 -1.44 8.15 -25.22
CA ARG A 59 -2.50 7.43 -25.95
C ARG A 59 -2.93 6.14 -25.26
N GLN A 60 -1.97 5.35 -24.76
CA GLN A 60 -2.28 4.10 -24.02
C GLN A 60 -3.04 4.41 -22.71
N VAL A 61 -2.68 5.50 -22.01
CA VAL A 61 -3.40 5.91 -20.79
C VAL A 61 -4.81 6.42 -21.14
N ASP A 62 -4.98 7.17 -22.23
CA ASP A 62 -6.29 7.63 -22.70
C ASP A 62 -7.20 6.45 -23.06
N GLU A 63 -6.68 5.44 -23.76
CA GLU A 63 -7.41 4.19 -24.09
C GLU A 63 -7.77 3.40 -22.82
N LEU A 64 -6.86 3.34 -21.84
CA LEU A 64 -7.08 2.65 -20.57
C LEU A 64 -8.26 3.25 -19.79
N VAL A 65 -8.40 4.57 -19.78
CA VAL A 65 -9.42 5.29 -18.99
C VAL A 65 -10.76 5.42 -19.74
N ARG A 66 -10.75 5.26 -21.05
CA ARG A 66 -11.95 5.48 -21.89
C ARG A 66 -13.15 4.67 -21.41
N GLY A 67 -14.25 5.36 -21.16
CA GLY A 67 -15.52 4.76 -20.76
C GLY A 67 -15.58 4.34 -19.29
N MET A 68 -14.63 4.73 -18.45
CA MET A 68 -14.67 4.47 -17.02
C MET A 68 -15.40 5.59 -16.28
N ASP A 69 -16.17 5.21 -15.25
CA ASP A 69 -16.88 6.18 -14.39
C ASP A 69 -16.02 6.59 -13.20
N THR A 70 -15.12 5.67 -12.75
CA THR A 70 -14.27 5.85 -11.57
C THR A 70 -12.89 5.26 -11.83
N VAL A 71 -11.86 5.90 -11.28
CA VAL A 71 -10.48 5.39 -11.22
C VAL A 71 -10.08 5.14 -9.77
N TRP A 72 -9.65 3.90 -9.47
CA TRP A 72 -8.96 3.53 -8.23
C TRP A 72 -7.47 3.42 -8.53
N HIS A 73 -6.73 4.45 -8.15
CA HIS A 73 -5.30 4.52 -8.44
C HIS A 73 -4.47 3.92 -7.31
N CYS A 74 -4.24 2.59 -7.39
CA CYS A 74 -3.42 1.83 -6.44
C CYS A 74 -1.99 1.62 -6.94
N ALA A 75 -1.70 1.90 -8.21
CA ALA A 75 -0.36 1.74 -8.77
C ALA A 75 0.62 2.72 -8.13
N ALA A 76 1.70 2.20 -7.57
CA ALA A 76 2.81 2.97 -7.04
C ALA A 76 4.07 2.10 -6.94
N LEU A 77 5.23 2.71 -7.02
CA LEU A 77 6.46 2.11 -6.54
C LEU A 77 6.53 2.35 -5.03
N SER A 78 6.15 1.31 -4.25
CA SER A 78 6.17 1.31 -2.79
C SER A 78 7.41 0.56 -2.29
N SER A 79 8.56 1.21 -2.31
CA SER A 79 9.83 0.64 -1.86
C SER A 79 10.56 1.63 -0.94
N PRO A 80 11.26 1.16 0.11
CA PRO A 80 12.10 2.03 0.92
C PRO A 80 13.42 2.38 0.24
N TRP A 81 13.72 1.78 -0.92
CA TRP A 81 14.98 1.88 -1.64
C TRP A 81 14.76 1.87 -3.15
N GLY A 82 15.62 2.57 -3.88
CA GLY A 82 15.64 2.65 -5.33
C GLY A 82 16.08 4.01 -5.84
N PRO A 83 16.39 4.13 -7.14
CA PRO A 83 16.71 5.41 -7.78
C PRO A 83 15.52 6.38 -7.72
N GLU A 84 15.77 7.64 -7.42
CA GLU A 84 14.72 8.66 -7.33
C GLU A 84 13.90 8.79 -8.63
N ARG A 85 14.58 8.70 -9.78
CA ARG A 85 13.92 8.74 -11.10
C ARG A 85 12.81 7.72 -11.26
N ASP A 86 12.97 6.52 -10.67
CA ASP A 86 11.98 5.44 -10.78
C ASP A 86 10.74 5.76 -9.95
N PHE A 87 10.92 6.38 -8.77
CA PHE A 87 9.80 6.91 -7.97
C PHE A 87 9.08 8.05 -8.66
N ILE A 88 9.80 8.95 -9.30
CA ILE A 88 9.20 10.06 -10.07
C ILE A 88 8.40 9.49 -11.24
N ALA A 89 8.96 8.58 -12.02
CA ALA A 89 8.26 7.96 -13.15
C ALA A 89 6.98 7.24 -12.70
N ALA A 90 7.10 6.36 -11.70
CA ALA A 90 5.99 5.50 -11.28
C ALA A 90 4.93 6.22 -10.42
N ASN A 91 5.32 7.18 -9.56
CA ASN A 91 4.40 7.79 -8.60
C ASN A 91 3.95 9.19 -9.00
N VAL A 92 4.77 9.93 -9.75
CA VAL A 92 4.45 11.33 -10.12
C VAL A 92 4.00 11.41 -11.56
N THR A 93 4.85 11.02 -12.51
CA THR A 93 4.55 11.13 -13.95
C THR A 93 3.33 10.28 -14.32
N ALA A 94 3.30 9.02 -13.90
CA ALA A 94 2.16 8.12 -14.16
C ALA A 94 0.85 8.64 -13.55
N THR A 95 0.90 9.17 -12.31
CA THR A 95 -0.28 9.78 -11.67
C THR A 95 -0.76 11.02 -12.44
N GLY A 96 0.16 11.89 -12.87
CA GLY A 96 -0.19 13.08 -13.65
C GLY A 96 -0.82 12.75 -15.01
N GLN A 97 -0.29 11.76 -15.72
CA GLN A 97 -0.86 11.29 -16.99
C GLN A 97 -2.26 10.68 -16.78
N LEU A 98 -2.43 9.88 -15.72
CA LEU A 98 -3.70 9.25 -15.41
C LEU A 98 -4.78 10.28 -15.01
N LEU A 99 -4.42 11.30 -14.20
CA LEU A 99 -5.32 12.40 -13.83
C LEU A 99 -5.77 13.19 -15.06
N ARG A 100 -4.83 13.53 -15.97
CA ARG A 100 -5.15 14.21 -17.23
C ARG A 100 -6.11 13.38 -18.07
N ALA A 101 -5.81 12.09 -18.28
CA ALA A 101 -6.65 11.20 -19.06
C ALA A 101 -8.04 11.02 -18.45
N ALA A 102 -8.12 10.88 -17.11
CA ALA A 102 -9.38 10.77 -16.39
C ALA A 102 -10.24 12.03 -16.54
N ALA A 103 -9.64 13.22 -16.42
CA ALA A 103 -10.34 14.48 -16.63
C ALA A 103 -10.86 14.62 -18.08
N SER A 104 -10.03 14.29 -19.08
CA SER A 104 -10.41 14.34 -20.50
C SER A 104 -11.50 13.31 -20.86
N ALA A 105 -11.52 12.16 -20.18
CA ALA A 105 -12.54 11.13 -20.38
C ALA A 105 -13.81 11.36 -19.53
N HIS A 106 -13.94 12.51 -18.86
CA HIS A 106 -15.06 12.85 -17.97
C HIS A 106 -15.31 11.84 -16.86
N VAL A 107 -14.25 11.25 -16.30
CA VAL A 107 -14.34 10.39 -15.12
C VAL A 107 -14.92 11.19 -13.95
N ALA A 108 -15.98 10.68 -13.33
CA ALA A 108 -16.65 11.38 -12.25
C ALA A 108 -15.89 11.32 -10.92
N ARG A 109 -15.11 10.21 -10.68
CA ARG A 109 -14.44 9.95 -9.40
C ARG A 109 -13.03 9.43 -9.59
N PHE A 110 -12.07 10.01 -8.85
CA PHE A 110 -10.69 9.56 -8.81
C PHE A 110 -10.26 9.30 -7.35
N VAL A 111 -10.01 8.06 -6.98
CA VAL A 111 -9.55 7.68 -5.64
C VAL A 111 -8.06 7.37 -5.71
N HIS A 112 -7.25 8.23 -5.10
CA HIS A 112 -5.79 8.10 -5.06
C HIS A 112 -5.33 7.43 -3.76
N ILE A 113 -4.62 6.32 -3.86
CA ILE A 113 -3.99 5.69 -2.70
C ILE A 113 -2.63 6.35 -2.44
N SER A 114 -2.54 7.10 -1.37
CA SER A 114 -1.33 7.71 -0.86
C SER A 114 -0.74 6.92 0.32
N THR A 115 -0.01 7.56 1.22
CA THR A 115 0.70 6.91 2.32
C THR A 115 0.96 7.85 3.48
N PRO A 116 0.91 7.39 4.74
CA PRO A 116 1.40 8.13 5.90
C PRO A 116 2.93 8.24 5.97
N ALA A 117 3.68 7.61 5.05
CA ALA A 117 5.13 7.83 4.95
C ALA A 117 5.50 9.31 4.76
N ILE A 118 4.57 10.12 4.20
CA ILE A 118 4.72 11.58 4.06
C ILE A 118 4.74 12.33 5.40
N TYR A 119 4.36 11.70 6.50
CA TYR A 119 4.38 12.26 7.85
C TYR A 119 5.65 11.88 8.63
N PHE A 120 6.35 10.83 8.18
CA PHE A 120 7.42 10.24 8.96
C PHE A 120 8.67 11.12 9.04
N ASP A 121 9.20 11.35 10.26
CA ASP A 121 10.34 12.24 10.54
C ASP A 121 11.33 11.69 11.59
N TYR A 122 11.35 10.36 11.81
CA TYR A 122 12.17 9.67 12.83
C TYR A 122 11.87 10.12 14.27
N ARG A 123 10.64 10.53 14.55
CA ARG A 123 10.14 10.87 15.88
C ARG A 123 8.92 10.05 16.23
N ASN A 124 8.67 9.84 17.51
CA ASN A 124 7.40 9.30 17.97
C ASN A 124 6.30 10.32 17.69
N ARG A 125 5.23 9.85 17.07
CA ARG A 125 4.06 10.65 16.71
C ARG A 125 2.78 9.90 17.04
N TYR A 126 1.87 10.55 17.71
CA TYR A 126 0.59 9.96 18.10
C TYR A 126 -0.55 10.78 17.49
N ASP A 127 -1.60 10.08 17.05
CA ASP A 127 -2.82 10.66 16.49
C ASP A 127 -2.55 11.73 15.42
N VAL A 128 -1.66 11.38 14.47
CA VAL A 128 -1.21 12.31 13.43
C VAL A 128 -2.38 12.68 12.51
N PRO A 129 -2.78 13.96 12.44
CA PRO A 129 -3.87 14.40 11.57
C PRO A 129 -3.41 14.54 10.11
N GLU A 130 -4.37 14.60 9.19
CA GLU A 130 -4.09 14.76 7.76
C GLU A 130 -3.42 16.09 7.40
N THR A 131 -3.48 17.07 8.28
CA THR A 131 -2.85 18.39 8.11
C THR A 131 -1.38 18.44 8.48
N PHE A 132 -0.89 17.42 9.21
CA PHE A 132 0.53 17.37 9.61
C PHE A 132 1.46 17.30 8.40
N ARG A 133 2.57 18.06 8.48
CA ARG A 133 3.66 18.03 7.49
C ARG A 133 4.99 18.08 8.24
N PRO A 134 5.93 17.15 7.97
CA PRO A 134 7.29 17.24 8.48
C PRO A 134 8.08 18.31 7.74
N ASP A 135 9.19 18.78 8.34
CA ASP A 135 10.08 19.77 7.72
C ASP A 135 10.74 19.27 6.44
N ALA A 136 10.96 17.95 6.35
CA ALA A 136 11.53 17.31 5.17
C ALA A 136 11.05 15.85 5.02
N PHE A 137 10.98 15.37 3.79
CA PHE A 137 10.67 13.96 3.52
C PHE A 137 11.91 13.06 3.70
N VAL A 138 11.74 11.96 4.39
CA VAL A 138 12.83 11.05 4.78
C VAL A 138 13.45 10.25 3.63
N ASN A 139 12.73 10.10 2.51
CA ASN A 139 13.21 9.36 1.33
C ASN A 139 12.48 9.77 0.04
N ALA A 140 12.95 9.23 -1.11
CA ALA A 140 12.36 9.48 -2.41
C ALA A 140 10.91 8.97 -2.52
N TYR A 141 10.56 7.87 -1.84
CA TYR A 141 9.20 7.35 -1.80
C TYR A 141 8.22 8.36 -1.18
N ALA A 142 8.50 8.81 0.05
CA ALA A 142 7.64 9.79 0.73
C ALA A 142 7.52 11.09 -0.08
N ARG A 143 8.63 11.59 -0.63
CA ARG A 143 8.64 12.78 -1.49
C ARG A 143 7.79 12.60 -2.73
N SER A 144 7.97 11.49 -3.46
CA SER A 144 7.20 11.24 -4.69
C SER A 144 5.70 11.09 -4.42
N LYS A 145 5.31 10.49 -3.29
CA LYS A 145 3.89 10.40 -2.91
C LYS A 145 3.30 11.77 -2.54
N ALA A 146 4.06 12.61 -1.84
CA ALA A 146 3.63 13.99 -1.57
C ALA A 146 3.51 14.82 -2.86
N MET A 147 4.43 14.65 -3.82
CA MET A 147 4.32 15.28 -5.15
C MET A 147 3.09 14.77 -5.91
N ALA A 148 2.76 13.47 -5.84
CA ALA A 148 1.55 12.92 -6.44
C ALA A 148 0.27 13.51 -5.82
N GLU A 149 0.22 13.67 -4.49
CA GLU A 149 -0.90 14.36 -3.85
C GLU A 149 -1.05 15.82 -4.33
N LYS A 150 0.07 16.52 -4.53
CA LYS A 150 0.05 17.88 -5.11
C LYS A 150 -0.58 17.90 -6.50
N LEU A 151 -0.24 16.92 -7.36
CA LEU A 151 -0.87 16.80 -8.68
C LEU A 151 -2.39 16.52 -8.58
N VAL A 152 -2.82 15.75 -7.57
CA VAL A 152 -4.26 15.56 -7.32
C VAL A 152 -4.91 16.88 -6.93
N GLN A 153 -4.31 17.70 -6.06
CA GLN A 153 -4.84 19.01 -5.69
C GLN A 153 -4.88 19.97 -6.89
N ASP A 154 -3.80 20.02 -7.67
CA ASP A 154 -3.74 20.84 -8.90
C ASP A 154 -4.81 20.42 -9.93
N CYS A 155 -5.17 19.12 -9.95
CA CYS A 155 -6.25 18.60 -10.79
C CYS A 155 -7.63 19.03 -10.28
N VAL A 156 -7.85 19.05 -8.97
CA VAL A 156 -9.10 19.52 -8.34
C VAL A 156 -9.36 20.98 -8.71
N ASP A 157 -8.34 21.80 -8.67
CA ASP A 157 -8.46 23.23 -8.99
C ASP A 157 -8.85 23.48 -10.45
N ARG A 158 -8.34 22.64 -11.38
CA ARG A 158 -8.57 22.78 -12.82
C ARG A 158 -9.82 22.05 -13.33
N HIS A 159 -10.22 20.95 -12.70
CA HIS A 159 -11.25 20.02 -13.20
C HIS A 159 -12.35 19.78 -12.15
N ARG A 160 -13.20 20.77 -11.92
CA ARG A 160 -14.24 20.75 -10.89
C ARG A 160 -15.30 19.66 -11.08
N ALA A 161 -15.45 19.12 -12.29
CA ALA A 161 -16.39 18.04 -12.60
C ALA A 161 -15.94 16.67 -12.07
N MET A 162 -14.62 16.49 -11.83
CA MET A 162 -14.07 15.24 -11.29
C MET A 162 -13.80 15.39 -9.79
N THR A 163 -14.45 14.57 -8.99
CA THR A 163 -14.17 14.52 -7.55
C THR A 163 -12.96 13.63 -7.28
N CYS A 164 -11.87 14.21 -6.79
CA CYS A 164 -10.69 13.47 -6.36
C CYS A 164 -10.68 13.24 -4.85
N VAL A 165 -10.32 12.04 -4.41
CA VAL A 165 -10.20 11.68 -2.99
C VAL A 165 -8.85 11.03 -2.74
N ILE A 166 -8.19 11.40 -1.65
CA ILE A 166 -6.89 10.87 -1.25
C ILE A 166 -7.08 10.00 -0.02
N LEU A 167 -6.65 8.73 -0.08
CA LEU A 167 -6.63 7.83 1.08
C LEU A 167 -5.18 7.54 1.47
N ARG A 168 -4.88 7.63 2.76
CA ARG A 168 -3.55 7.39 3.34
C ARG A 168 -3.61 6.17 4.28
N PRO A 169 -3.65 4.95 3.75
CA PRO A 169 -3.66 3.75 4.58
C PRO A 169 -2.30 3.51 5.23
N ARG A 170 -2.30 3.14 6.52
CA ARG A 170 -1.08 2.83 7.28
C ARG A 170 -0.79 1.34 7.23
N ALA A 171 0.44 0.97 6.81
CA ALA A 171 0.98 -0.40 6.90
C ALA A 171 -0.05 -1.47 6.50
N ILE A 172 -0.44 -1.49 5.22
CA ILE A 172 -1.42 -2.44 4.68
C ILE A 172 -0.89 -3.86 4.83
N PHE A 173 -1.70 -4.75 5.37
CA PHE A 173 -1.41 -6.18 5.49
C PHE A 173 -2.61 -7.02 5.08
N GLY A 174 -2.39 -8.30 4.74
CA GLY A 174 -3.46 -9.20 4.32
C GLY A 174 -3.06 -10.08 3.14
N PRO A 175 -4.01 -10.77 2.51
CA PRO A 175 -3.77 -11.59 1.32
C PRO A 175 -3.06 -10.80 0.22
N HIS A 176 -2.14 -11.49 -0.46
CA HIS A 176 -1.35 -10.94 -1.57
C HIS A 176 -0.41 -9.77 -1.20
N ASP A 177 -0.13 -9.53 0.09
CA ASP A 177 0.89 -8.56 0.51
C ASP A 177 2.24 -8.91 -0.10
N GLN A 178 2.87 -7.93 -0.76
CA GLN A 178 4.17 -8.05 -1.41
C GLN A 178 5.25 -7.19 -0.72
N VAL A 179 4.89 -6.46 0.33
CA VAL A 179 5.74 -5.42 0.92
C VAL A 179 6.18 -5.77 2.34
N LEU A 180 5.25 -5.95 3.25
CA LEU A 180 5.55 -6.07 4.69
C LEU A 180 5.87 -7.51 5.08
N ILE A 181 4.91 -8.43 4.89
CA ILE A 181 5.01 -9.82 5.34
C ILE A 181 6.14 -10.59 4.62
N PRO A 182 6.30 -10.51 3.28
CA PRO A 182 7.39 -11.24 2.61
C PRO A 182 8.78 -10.79 3.04
N ARG A 183 8.96 -9.50 3.36
CA ARG A 183 10.25 -9.00 3.88
C ARG A 183 10.56 -9.56 5.26
N LEU A 184 9.58 -9.55 6.16
CA LEU A 184 9.75 -10.10 7.50
C LEU A 184 10.00 -11.60 7.45
N ALA A 185 9.22 -12.35 6.67
CA ALA A 185 9.39 -13.78 6.47
C ALA A 185 10.79 -14.13 5.92
N ARG A 186 11.29 -13.35 4.95
CA ARG A 186 12.65 -13.53 4.40
C ARG A 186 13.72 -13.34 5.47
N VAL A 187 13.63 -12.27 6.27
CA VAL A 187 14.59 -12.01 7.37
C VAL A 187 14.55 -13.12 8.40
N LEU A 188 13.36 -13.60 8.77
CA LEU A 188 13.19 -14.71 9.71
C LEU A 188 13.83 -16.00 9.16
N GLN A 189 13.56 -16.35 7.92
CA GLN A 189 14.13 -17.53 7.28
C GLN A 189 15.67 -17.47 7.22
N GLN A 190 16.23 -16.31 6.83
CA GLN A 190 17.69 -16.13 6.73
C GLN A 190 18.40 -16.13 8.09
N ARG A 191 17.68 -15.88 9.19
CA ARG A 191 18.22 -15.77 10.55
C ARG A 191 17.73 -16.86 11.51
N GLY A 192 17.26 -17.98 11.00
CA GLY A 192 16.79 -19.09 11.81
C GLY A 192 15.69 -18.72 12.81
N GLY A 193 14.70 -17.94 12.37
CA GLY A 193 13.56 -17.50 13.18
C GLY A 193 13.84 -16.28 14.08
N LYS A 194 15.01 -15.65 13.98
CA LYS A 194 15.39 -14.50 14.82
C LYS A 194 15.17 -13.19 14.04
N LEU A 195 14.42 -12.26 14.64
CA LEU A 195 14.19 -10.93 14.09
C LEU A 195 14.80 -9.85 14.98
N PRO A 196 15.91 -9.19 14.56
CA PRO A 196 16.46 -8.06 15.31
C PRO A 196 15.55 -6.84 15.14
N LEU A 197 15.03 -6.35 16.27
CA LEU A 197 14.18 -5.15 16.29
C LEU A 197 14.70 -4.17 17.37
N PRO A 198 14.65 -2.86 17.08
CA PRO A 198 14.91 -1.86 18.11
C PRO A 198 13.87 -1.96 19.23
N ARG A 199 14.29 -1.74 20.46
CA ARG A 199 13.41 -1.80 21.64
C ARG A 199 12.61 -3.12 21.74
N GLY A 200 13.10 -4.20 21.16
CA GLY A 200 12.34 -5.47 21.12
C GLY A 200 11.01 -5.39 20.35
N GLY A 201 10.86 -4.43 19.43
CA GLY A 201 9.62 -4.22 18.67
C GLY A 201 8.50 -3.55 19.47
N ALA A 202 8.83 -2.81 20.54
CA ALA A 202 7.85 -2.13 21.40
C ALA A 202 7.20 -0.88 20.76
N ALA A 203 7.55 -0.54 19.52
CA ALA A 203 6.92 0.59 18.83
C ALA A 203 5.42 0.36 18.67
N THR A 204 4.62 1.35 19.06
CA THR A 204 3.18 1.36 18.87
C THR A 204 2.84 1.92 17.49
N ILE A 205 2.18 1.13 16.69
CA ILE A 205 1.87 1.49 15.30
C ILE A 205 0.41 1.20 14.96
N ASP A 206 -0.11 1.94 14.02
CA ASP A 206 -1.31 1.55 13.28
C ASP A 206 -0.96 0.63 12.12
N VAL A 207 -1.85 -0.31 11.86
CA VAL A 207 -1.86 -1.15 10.66
C VAL A 207 -3.26 -1.14 10.06
N THR A 208 -3.38 -1.56 8.80
CA THR A 208 -4.67 -1.60 8.12
C THR A 208 -4.83 -2.90 7.38
N TYR A 209 -5.83 -3.70 7.74
CA TYR A 209 -6.17 -4.88 6.96
C TYR A 209 -6.67 -4.47 5.57
N VAL A 210 -6.26 -5.21 4.55
CA VAL A 210 -6.45 -4.82 3.15
C VAL A 210 -7.91 -4.58 2.76
N ASP A 211 -8.85 -5.39 3.26
CA ASP A 211 -10.27 -5.22 2.94
C ASP A 211 -10.85 -3.96 3.62
N ASN A 212 -10.30 -3.49 4.73
CA ASN A 212 -10.64 -2.20 5.33
C ASN A 212 -10.23 -1.03 4.43
N VAL A 213 -9.09 -1.16 3.74
CA VAL A 213 -8.68 -0.15 2.74
C VAL A 213 -9.62 -0.18 1.53
N VAL A 214 -9.97 -1.36 1.03
CA VAL A 214 -10.93 -1.52 -0.09
C VAL A 214 -12.30 -0.95 0.30
N HIS A 215 -12.75 -1.19 1.53
CA HIS A 215 -13.98 -0.59 2.06
C HIS A 215 -13.93 0.95 2.06
N ALA A 216 -12.81 1.55 2.52
CA ALA A 216 -12.62 3.00 2.46
C ALA A 216 -12.63 3.53 1.02
N MET A 217 -12.04 2.80 0.06
CA MET A 217 -12.09 3.15 -1.37
C MET A 217 -13.52 3.13 -1.90
N TRP A 218 -14.31 2.13 -1.50
CA TRP A 218 -15.72 2.04 -1.87
C TRP A 218 -16.52 3.20 -1.29
N LEU A 219 -16.38 3.50 -0.01
CA LEU A 219 -17.03 4.65 0.63
C LEU A 219 -16.67 5.97 -0.08
N ALA A 220 -15.37 6.19 -0.39
CA ALA A 220 -14.91 7.34 -1.15
C ALA A 220 -15.53 7.41 -2.55
N THR A 221 -15.89 6.27 -3.15
CA THR A 221 -16.52 6.21 -4.47
C THR A 221 -18.01 6.55 -4.44
N VAL A 222 -18.74 6.06 -3.43
CA VAL A 222 -20.21 6.20 -3.38
C VAL A 222 -20.68 7.45 -2.64
N HIS A 223 -19.81 8.09 -1.87
CA HIS A 223 -20.16 9.26 -1.07
C HIS A 223 -20.51 10.46 -1.97
N LYS A 224 -21.74 10.97 -1.84
CA LYS A 224 -22.27 11.97 -2.77
C LYS A 224 -21.72 13.38 -2.56
N THR A 225 -21.41 13.77 -1.33
CA THR A 225 -21.10 15.16 -0.94
C THR A 225 -19.66 15.35 -0.44
N ILE A 226 -18.77 14.42 -0.75
CA ILE A 226 -17.37 14.55 -0.35
C ILE A 226 -16.69 15.71 -1.08
N ALA A 227 -15.98 16.54 -0.32
CA ALA A 227 -15.19 17.62 -0.91
C ALA A 227 -14.06 17.06 -1.79
N SER A 228 -13.97 17.54 -3.03
CA SER A 228 -12.87 17.17 -3.92
C SER A 228 -11.54 17.63 -3.33
N GLY A 229 -10.51 16.78 -3.41
CA GLY A 229 -9.21 17.01 -2.78
C GLY A 229 -9.11 16.57 -1.32
N ALA A 230 -10.20 16.08 -0.71
CA ALA A 230 -10.16 15.62 0.66
C ALA A 230 -9.21 14.43 0.83
N ALA A 231 -8.33 14.52 1.85
CA ALA A 231 -7.46 13.43 2.26
C ALA A 231 -7.97 12.80 3.56
N PHE A 232 -7.78 11.48 3.70
CA PHE A 232 -8.21 10.71 4.86
C PHE A 232 -7.15 9.71 5.29
N ASN A 233 -6.83 9.70 6.57
CA ASN A 233 -6.05 8.63 7.20
C ASN A 233 -6.93 7.39 7.36
N ILE A 234 -6.40 6.24 6.97
CA ILE A 234 -7.11 4.95 7.05
C ILE A 234 -6.29 3.97 7.87
N THR A 235 -6.87 3.47 8.95
CA THR A 235 -6.29 2.48 9.86
C THR A 235 -7.35 1.51 10.35
N ASN A 236 -6.94 0.43 11.01
CA ASN A 236 -7.89 -0.42 11.74
C ASN A 236 -8.49 0.31 12.97
N GLY A 237 -7.89 1.43 13.42
CA GLY A 237 -8.32 2.11 14.65
C GLY A 237 -7.97 1.34 15.92
N GLU A 238 -7.08 0.39 15.83
CA GLU A 238 -6.59 -0.50 16.88
C GLU A 238 -5.06 -0.43 16.94
N PRO A 239 -4.46 0.67 17.47
CA PRO A 239 -3.01 0.78 17.59
C PRO A 239 -2.47 -0.34 18.47
N ALA A 240 -1.41 -1.01 18.04
CA ALA A 240 -0.80 -2.12 18.77
C ALA A 240 0.73 -2.08 18.70
N ARG A 241 1.40 -2.74 19.65
CA ARG A 241 2.85 -2.88 19.59
C ARG A 241 3.22 -3.83 18.45
N LEU A 242 4.23 -3.46 17.69
CA LEU A 242 4.72 -4.27 16.57
C LEU A 242 5.06 -5.72 17.02
N CYS A 243 5.67 -5.87 18.18
CA CYS A 243 6.01 -7.20 18.71
C CYS A 243 4.76 -8.08 18.94
N ASP A 244 3.65 -7.49 19.38
CA ASP A 244 2.41 -8.24 19.64
C ASP A 244 1.74 -8.68 18.33
N ILE A 245 1.69 -7.79 17.33
CA ILE A 245 1.21 -8.12 15.98
C ILE A 245 2.02 -9.28 15.39
N LEU A 246 3.35 -9.22 15.49
CA LEU A 246 4.23 -10.24 14.92
C LEU A 246 4.12 -11.58 15.67
N ARG A 247 4.00 -11.55 17.01
CA ARG A 247 3.77 -12.78 17.80
C ARG A 247 2.45 -13.42 17.44
N SER A 248 1.39 -12.62 17.37
CA SER A 248 0.07 -13.14 16.98
C SER A 248 0.11 -13.80 15.61
N LEU A 249 0.74 -13.16 14.61
CA LEU A 249 0.84 -13.76 13.28
C LEU A 249 1.73 -15.02 13.25
N PHE A 250 2.99 -14.91 13.70
CA PHE A 250 3.97 -15.99 13.49
C PHE A 250 3.88 -17.10 14.53
N CYS A 251 3.72 -16.78 15.84
CA CYS A 251 3.67 -17.79 16.88
C CYS A 251 2.26 -18.39 17.04
N GLU A 252 1.23 -17.53 17.22
CA GLU A 252 -0.10 -18.01 17.56
C GLU A 252 -0.81 -18.61 16.34
N GLN A 253 -0.81 -17.88 15.21
CA GLN A 253 -1.54 -18.29 14.02
C GLN A 253 -0.74 -19.26 13.14
N LEU A 254 0.53 -18.99 12.85
CA LEU A 254 1.34 -19.83 11.96
C LEU A 254 2.12 -20.93 12.69
N GLN A 255 2.15 -20.93 14.03
CA GLN A 255 2.87 -21.89 14.86
C GLN A 255 4.36 -22.03 14.48
N GLN A 256 4.96 -20.93 14.03
CA GLN A 256 6.35 -20.88 13.64
C GLN A 256 7.22 -20.47 14.83
N GLN A 257 8.43 -21.04 14.92
CA GLN A 257 9.42 -20.58 15.88
C GLN A 257 9.89 -19.18 15.50
N PHE A 258 9.61 -18.21 16.36
CA PHE A 258 9.89 -16.81 16.15
C PHE A 258 10.41 -16.18 17.43
N GLN A 259 11.56 -15.53 17.33
CA GLN A 259 12.19 -14.82 18.46
C GLN A 259 12.55 -13.40 18.06
N ILE A 260 12.07 -12.43 18.83
CA ILE A 260 12.53 -11.04 18.71
C ILE A 260 13.82 -10.88 19.50
N VAL A 261 14.86 -10.40 18.83
CA VAL A 261 16.14 -10.03 19.45
C VAL A 261 16.17 -8.52 19.61
N SER A 262 16.14 -8.04 20.86
CA SER A 262 16.22 -6.60 21.13
C SER A 262 17.62 -6.09 20.85
N MET A 263 17.72 -5.05 20.01
CA MET A 263 19.01 -4.41 19.69
C MET A 263 18.89 -2.88 19.81
N PRO A 264 19.98 -2.20 20.22
CA PRO A 264 19.98 -0.75 20.25
C PRO A 264 19.75 -0.14 18.85
N TYR A 265 18.84 0.84 18.77
CA TYR A 265 18.52 1.51 17.50
C TYR A 265 19.75 2.05 16.77
N ARG A 266 20.70 2.66 17.52
CA ARG A 266 21.92 3.25 16.94
C ARG A 266 22.77 2.23 16.20
N VAL A 267 22.89 1.00 16.74
CA VAL A 267 23.64 -0.10 16.10
C VAL A 267 22.97 -0.53 14.81
N LEU A 268 21.64 -0.78 14.86
CA LEU A 268 20.89 -1.15 13.67
C LEU A 268 20.85 -0.04 12.62
N ALA A 269 20.78 1.23 13.05
CA ALA A 269 20.78 2.37 12.13
C ALA A 269 22.13 2.52 11.41
N LEU A 270 23.25 2.29 12.12
CA LEU A 270 24.57 2.28 11.49
C LEU A 270 24.71 1.15 10.46
N ALA A 271 24.29 -0.07 10.83
CA ALA A 271 24.26 -1.20 9.92
C ALA A 271 23.37 -0.94 8.68
N ALA A 272 22.18 -0.36 8.87
CA ALA A 272 21.30 0.00 7.76
C ALA A 272 21.91 1.04 6.82
N ARG A 273 22.63 2.04 7.35
CA ARG A 273 23.37 3.03 6.55
C ARG A 273 24.48 2.38 5.75
N ALA A 274 25.25 1.48 6.37
CA ALA A 274 26.33 0.74 5.70
C ALA A 274 25.75 -0.16 4.58
N MET A 275 24.67 -0.89 4.85
CA MET A 275 23.98 -1.70 3.83
C MET A 275 23.44 -0.84 2.67
N GLN A 276 22.86 0.32 2.97
CA GLN A 276 22.37 1.24 1.95
C GLN A 276 23.52 1.85 1.13
N PHE A 277 24.66 2.13 1.73
CA PHE A 277 25.85 2.58 1.00
C PHE A 277 26.38 1.47 0.08
N ALA A 278 26.54 0.24 0.58
CA ALA A 278 26.97 -0.91 -0.19
C ALA A 278 26.02 -1.24 -1.36
N SER A 279 24.71 -0.99 -1.18
CA SER A 279 23.70 -1.22 -2.22
C SER A 279 23.88 -0.33 -3.47
N ARG A 280 24.58 0.81 -3.35
CA ARG A 280 24.95 1.66 -4.52
C ARG A 280 25.87 0.94 -5.50
N PHE A 281 26.72 0.05 -4.99
CA PHE A 281 27.68 -0.72 -5.78
C PHE A 281 27.07 -2.06 -6.22
N THR A 282 26.38 -2.75 -5.33
CA THR A 282 25.79 -4.07 -5.61
C THR A 282 24.52 -4.03 -6.42
N ARG A 283 23.84 -2.87 -6.49
CA ARG A 283 22.51 -2.67 -7.10
C ARG A 283 21.44 -3.61 -6.55
N ARG A 284 21.67 -4.19 -5.35
CA ARG A 284 20.71 -5.06 -4.66
C ARG A 284 20.01 -4.29 -3.56
N GLU A 285 18.71 -4.55 -3.38
CA GLU A 285 17.95 -3.97 -2.27
C GLU A 285 18.52 -4.42 -0.94
N PRO A 286 18.89 -3.48 -0.03
CA PRO A 286 19.39 -3.84 1.29
C PRO A 286 18.27 -4.46 2.15
N ALA A 287 18.64 -5.39 3.04
CA ALA A 287 17.69 -6.03 3.95
C ALA A 287 16.95 -4.99 4.82
N PHE A 288 17.66 -3.97 5.27
CA PHE A 288 17.10 -2.82 5.97
C PHE A 288 17.67 -1.51 5.42
N THR A 289 16.78 -0.53 5.24
CA THR A 289 17.16 0.87 5.03
C THR A 289 16.99 1.66 6.32
N PRO A 290 17.61 2.83 6.47
CA PRO A 290 17.33 3.72 7.62
C PRO A 290 15.83 3.99 7.78
N TYR A 291 15.11 4.20 6.67
CA TYR A 291 13.66 4.41 6.68
C TYR A 291 12.89 3.19 7.17
N SER A 292 13.14 1.98 6.61
CA SER A 292 12.42 0.78 7.03
C SER A 292 12.67 0.45 8.51
N LEU A 293 13.91 0.63 8.97
CA LEU A 293 14.26 0.47 10.38
C LEU A 293 13.55 1.52 11.26
N GLY A 294 13.54 2.79 10.82
CA GLY A 294 12.83 3.86 11.52
C GLY A 294 11.34 3.58 11.67
N ALA A 295 10.70 3.13 10.59
CA ALA A 295 9.26 2.79 10.59
C ALA A 295 8.91 1.63 11.57
N LEU A 296 9.87 0.78 11.89
CA LEU A 296 9.74 -0.30 12.90
C LEU A 296 10.17 0.13 14.31
N SER A 297 10.72 1.33 14.48
CA SER A 297 11.37 1.79 15.72
C SER A 297 10.62 2.89 16.45
N PHE A 298 9.99 3.77 15.69
CA PHE A 298 9.28 4.93 16.22
C PHE A 298 7.78 4.68 16.25
N ASP A 299 7.17 5.12 17.34
CA ASP A 299 5.71 5.06 17.49
C ASP A 299 5.07 5.97 16.43
N MET A 300 4.03 5.46 15.76
CA MET A 300 3.27 6.27 14.81
C MET A 300 1.84 5.78 14.72
N THR A 301 0.93 6.54 15.32
CA THR A 301 -0.52 6.37 15.18
C THR A 301 -1.14 7.53 14.43
N LEU A 302 -2.28 7.31 13.81
CA LEU A 302 -2.95 8.30 12.96
C LEU A 302 -4.31 8.65 13.52
N ASP A 303 -4.66 9.92 13.48
CA ASP A 303 -6.04 10.33 13.68
C ASP A 303 -6.88 9.97 12.44
N SER A 304 -7.84 9.06 12.62
CA SER A 304 -8.81 8.67 11.59
C SER A 304 -10.23 9.26 11.84
N ALA A 305 -10.36 10.21 12.76
CA ALA A 305 -11.66 10.82 13.10
C ALA A 305 -12.33 11.46 11.88
N LYS A 306 -11.56 12.10 10.99
CA LYS A 306 -12.07 12.67 9.75
C LYS A 306 -12.67 11.60 8.83
N ALA A 307 -12.02 10.45 8.66
CA ALA A 307 -12.55 9.34 7.88
C ALA A 307 -13.86 8.81 8.50
N ARG A 308 -13.91 8.65 9.81
CA ARG A 308 -15.12 8.22 10.51
C ARG A 308 -16.26 9.22 10.33
N LYS A 309 -15.99 10.51 10.53
CA LYS A 309 -17.03 11.57 10.51
C LYS A 309 -17.53 11.87 9.10
N VAL A 310 -16.64 11.95 8.11
CA VAL A 310 -16.96 12.41 6.76
C VAL A 310 -17.31 11.24 5.85
N LEU A 311 -16.50 10.17 5.82
CA LEU A 311 -16.77 9.00 4.97
C LEU A 311 -17.74 8.00 5.61
N GLY A 312 -18.01 8.09 6.91
CA GLY A 312 -18.67 7.04 7.66
C GLY A 312 -17.80 5.78 7.79
N TYR A 313 -16.46 5.92 7.60
CA TYR A 313 -15.54 4.80 7.63
C TYR A 313 -15.52 4.14 9.02
N ARG A 314 -15.74 2.85 9.03
CA ARG A 314 -15.47 1.95 10.16
C ARG A 314 -14.77 0.72 9.61
N PRO A 315 -13.71 0.24 10.25
CA PRO A 315 -13.11 -1.04 9.88
C PRO A 315 -14.17 -2.16 9.89
N ILE A 316 -14.20 -2.96 8.85
CA ILE A 316 -15.12 -4.10 8.72
C ILE A 316 -14.48 -5.42 9.16
N VAL A 317 -13.16 -5.41 9.35
CA VAL A 317 -12.37 -6.53 9.85
C VAL A 317 -11.49 -6.00 10.98
N SER A 318 -11.55 -6.62 12.15
CA SER A 318 -10.72 -6.28 13.31
C SER A 318 -9.25 -6.63 13.07
N LEU A 319 -8.34 -6.11 13.89
CA LEU A 319 -6.91 -6.43 13.79
C LEU A 319 -6.68 -7.94 13.98
N GLN A 320 -7.30 -8.54 14.99
CA GLN A 320 -7.14 -9.97 15.29
C GLN A 320 -7.66 -10.85 14.16
N GLU A 321 -8.84 -10.55 13.64
CA GLU A 321 -9.43 -11.26 12.51
C GLU A 321 -8.57 -11.10 11.24
N GLY A 322 -8.08 -9.90 10.95
CA GLY A 322 -7.18 -9.65 9.82
C GLY A 322 -5.88 -10.43 9.90
N ILE A 323 -5.30 -10.58 11.11
CA ILE A 323 -4.13 -11.43 11.35
C ILE A 323 -4.46 -12.90 11.07
N ALA A 324 -5.60 -13.42 11.54
CA ALA A 324 -6.02 -14.78 11.32
C ALA A 324 -6.26 -15.08 9.81
N LEU A 325 -6.96 -14.19 9.10
CA LEU A 325 -7.19 -14.30 7.65
C LEU A 325 -5.87 -14.25 6.85
N THR A 326 -4.94 -13.41 7.28
CA THR A 326 -3.61 -13.32 6.67
C THR A 326 -2.84 -14.63 6.84
N ALA A 327 -2.85 -15.21 8.04
CA ALA A 327 -2.19 -16.48 8.32
C ALA A 327 -2.84 -17.62 7.52
N GLN A 328 -4.16 -17.64 7.40
CA GLN A 328 -4.88 -18.62 6.58
C GLN A 328 -4.42 -18.54 5.12
N TRP A 329 -4.37 -17.36 4.54
CA TRP A 329 -3.87 -17.15 3.19
C TRP A 329 -2.41 -17.62 3.03
N MET A 330 -1.53 -17.29 3.99
CA MET A 330 -0.12 -17.73 3.93
C MET A 330 0.01 -19.27 3.94
N ARG A 331 -0.82 -19.98 4.72
CA ARG A 331 -0.84 -21.45 4.72
C ARG A 331 -1.30 -22.02 3.37
N GLN A 332 -2.32 -21.42 2.75
CA GLN A 332 -2.82 -21.83 1.43
C GLN A 332 -1.77 -21.63 0.33
N GLU A 333 -1.09 -20.49 0.31
CA GLU A 333 0.01 -20.22 -0.63
C GLU A 333 1.17 -21.22 -0.45
N ALA A 334 1.57 -21.51 0.79
CA ALA A 334 2.62 -22.48 1.07
C ALA A 334 2.25 -23.90 0.61
N ALA A 335 1.01 -24.32 0.78
CA ALA A 335 0.49 -25.61 0.30
C ALA A 335 0.48 -25.67 -1.24
N ALA A 336 0.01 -24.61 -1.91
CA ALA A 336 -0.02 -24.54 -3.37
C ALA A 336 1.39 -24.63 -3.99
N HIS A 337 2.38 -23.98 -3.37
CA HIS A 337 3.78 -24.04 -3.80
C HIS A 337 4.41 -25.43 -3.63
N LYS A 338 4.03 -26.21 -2.60
CA LYS A 338 4.50 -27.61 -2.42
C LYS A 338 3.95 -28.53 -3.52
N VAL A 339 2.65 -28.46 -3.77
CA VAL A 339 2.00 -29.27 -4.83
C VAL A 339 2.54 -28.92 -6.22
N GLY A 340 2.84 -27.64 -6.51
CA GLY A 340 3.43 -27.22 -7.77
C GLY A 340 4.86 -27.76 -7.99
N LYS A 341 5.66 -27.92 -6.93
CA LYS A 341 7.01 -28.52 -7.00
C LYS A 341 6.97 -30.02 -7.21
N GLU A 342 6.05 -30.73 -6.58
CA GLU A 342 5.89 -32.19 -6.73
C GLU A 342 5.38 -32.60 -8.12
N ARG A 343 4.70 -31.70 -8.85
CA ARG A 343 4.23 -31.95 -10.24
C ARG A 343 5.28 -31.68 -11.31
N ASN A 344 6.34 -30.92 -10.99
CA ASN A 344 7.37 -30.50 -11.93
C ASN A 344 8.76 -31.14 -11.63
N GLY A 345 8.88 -32.04 -10.67
CA GLY A 345 10.03 -32.88 -10.36
C GLY A 345 9.74 -34.34 -10.67
#